data_18bbf196b075489a841f1fe4774bf6b2
#
_entry.id   18bbf196b075489a841f1fe4774bf6b2
#
_cell.length_a   1.000
_cell.length_b   1.000
_cell.length_c   1.000
_cell.angle_alpha   90.00
_cell.angle_beta   90.00
_cell.angle_gamma   90.00
#
_symmetry.space_group_name_H-M   'P 1'
#
loop_
_entity.id
_entity.type
_entity.pdbx_description
1 polymer ?
#
loop_
_entity_poly.entity_id
_entity_poly.type
_entity_poly.pdbx_seq_one_letter_code
_entity_poly.pdbx_strand_id
1 'polypeptide(L)'
;MHLRRSVAPIAAALTVVLALATATLPPPLSAATGQLVVDALQVLEHEYVDPVDPLRLLNVALGAVRAATHLGVDSVPDIPAGTPPDEAASLFTREFARAAALAHVDQTALAYAATSAMLQSLHDSHTAFLTPQQLREAEAELRRQPVFSGIGITIGSVTDHQGVRWVVVSSVFPHSPAARAGLQQFDIIEAVDGHSLRNATPEEASQLIRGPEGSQVTLDLRRAGQTLQVAATRAQISILPAWGRLLGPGIGYLRIAAFAEGTAATAASVLRELGNLRGLVVDLRGNGGGLVIEAQRTAGLFLPPGTPIGVVRTRESSIVLRSLGAPIVPSGIPVAVLTDPGTASGAEILAGALRDAHRATLVGEKTAGALGGAITVRLPEGGMTVTVEKILGPEEEVVEGRGISPDTPVPLTVDDVFAGRDPQLAAAQALVTRSAHDLRQSAPQSQPPSP
;
A
#
# COMPACT_ATOMS: atom_id res chain seq x y z
N MET A 1 42.86 10.55 16.14
CA MET A 1 41.63 10.55 16.97
C MET A 1 40.46 10.42 16.02
N HIS A 2 40.10 9.18 15.64
CA HIS A 2 39.10 8.88 14.61
C HIS A 2 37.76 8.57 15.28
N LEU A 3 36.78 9.44 15.08
CA LEU A 3 35.38 9.17 15.45
C LEU A 3 34.81 8.14 14.47
N ARG A 4 34.70 6.90 14.92
CA ARG A 4 33.80 5.91 14.29
C ARG A 4 32.36 6.30 14.57
N ARG A 5 31.69 6.85 13.58
CA ARG A 5 30.23 6.98 13.61
C ARG A 5 29.65 5.60 13.31
N SER A 6 28.96 5.01 14.27
CA SER A 6 28.31 3.71 14.16
C SER A 6 27.11 3.81 13.20
N VAL A 7 27.09 2.91 12.23
CA VAL A 7 26.04 2.78 11.20
C VAL A 7 24.88 1.87 11.68
N ALA A 8 24.79 1.60 12.97
CA ALA A 8 23.90 0.59 13.54
C ALA A 8 22.41 0.95 13.76
N PRO A 9 21.91 2.21 13.71
CA PRO A 9 20.48 2.45 13.93
C PRO A 9 19.61 2.39 12.67
N ILE A 10 20.19 2.41 11.45
CA ILE A 10 19.39 2.53 10.21
C ILE A 10 18.68 1.24 9.83
N ALA A 11 19.23 0.08 10.17
CA ALA A 11 18.60 -1.21 9.86
C ALA A 11 17.40 -1.54 10.77
N ALA A 12 17.35 -0.96 11.97
CA ALA A 12 16.26 -1.21 12.93
C ALA A 12 15.01 -0.37 12.64
N ALA A 13 15.15 0.84 12.11
CA ALA A 13 14.01 1.71 11.80
C ALA A 13 13.23 1.28 10.55
N LEU A 14 13.90 0.64 9.58
CA LEU A 14 13.31 0.22 8.31
C LEU A 14 12.63 -1.15 8.34
N THR A 15 12.75 -1.88 9.47
CA THR A 15 12.07 -3.17 9.69
C THR A 15 10.73 -2.99 10.42
N VAL A 16 10.38 -1.77 10.80
CA VAL A 16 9.28 -1.44 11.72
C VAL A 16 7.95 -1.19 11.00
N VAL A 17 7.79 -1.64 9.76
CA VAL A 17 6.44 -1.55 9.14
C VAL A 17 5.38 -2.33 9.93
N LEU A 18 5.74 -3.09 10.97
CA LEU A 18 4.80 -3.71 11.92
C LEU A 18 5.50 -4.23 13.20
N ALA A 19 6.23 -3.40 13.92
CA ALA A 19 6.63 -3.74 15.29
C ALA A 19 5.48 -3.42 16.25
N LEU A 20 5.03 -4.43 16.98
CA LEU A 20 4.29 -4.21 18.22
C LEU A 20 5.24 -3.55 19.22
N ALA A 21 5.24 -2.22 19.27
CA ALA A 21 5.83 -1.52 20.39
C ALA A 21 4.97 -1.87 21.62
N THR A 22 5.43 -2.80 22.42
CA THR A 22 4.87 -3.07 23.74
C THR A 22 5.36 -2.00 24.71
N ALA A 23 4.88 -0.78 24.57
CA ALA A 23 4.89 0.16 25.64
C ALA A 23 3.91 -0.38 26.70
N THR A 24 4.43 -0.95 27.77
CA THR A 24 3.61 -1.39 28.91
C THR A 24 3.18 -0.16 29.69
N LEU A 25 2.01 0.38 29.35
CA LEU A 25 1.29 1.27 30.25
C LEU A 25 0.90 0.48 31.51
N PRO A 26 0.84 1.11 32.70
CA PRO A 26 0.45 0.44 33.94
C PRO A 26 -0.95 -0.19 33.80
N PRO A 27 -1.27 -1.25 34.58
CA PRO A 27 -2.53 -1.97 34.45
C PRO A 27 -3.73 -1.04 34.66
N PRO A 28 -4.85 -1.27 33.96
CA PRO A 28 -5.97 -0.35 33.95
C PRO A 28 -6.66 -0.28 35.29
N LEU A 29 -6.88 0.92 35.78
CA LEU A 29 -7.96 1.21 36.70
C LEU A 29 -9.26 1.24 35.88
N SER A 30 -10.23 0.44 36.34
CA SER A 30 -11.49 0.10 35.68
C SER A 30 -12.30 1.27 35.13
N ALA A 31 -13.05 0.95 34.10
CA ALA A 31 -14.18 1.59 33.46
C ALA A 31 -13.84 2.52 32.29
N ALA A 32 -14.50 2.24 31.18
CA ALA A 32 -14.61 3.07 29.99
C ALA A 32 -14.96 4.51 30.36
N THR A 33 -13.95 5.30 30.55
CA THR A 33 -14.06 6.71 30.94
C THR A 33 -13.49 7.53 29.80
N GLY A 34 -13.69 8.83 29.80
CA GLY A 34 -12.98 9.74 28.92
C GLY A 34 -11.45 9.59 28.92
N GLN A 35 -10.91 8.73 29.82
CA GLN A 35 -9.48 8.43 29.91
C GLN A 35 -8.94 7.77 28.61
N LEU A 36 -9.72 6.97 27.90
CA LEU A 36 -9.30 6.40 26.61
C LEU A 36 -8.91 7.47 25.59
N VAL A 37 -9.65 8.59 25.55
CA VAL A 37 -9.34 9.72 24.66
C VAL A 37 -8.02 10.38 25.07
N VAL A 38 -7.81 10.52 26.39
CA VAL A 38 -6.58 11.14 26.94
C VAL A 38 -5.38 10.22 26.69
N ASP A 39 -5.52 8.91 26.88
CA ASP A 39 -4.45 7.94 26.59
C ASP A 39 -4.09 7.94 25.09
N ALA A 40 -5.07 7.98 24.19
CA ALA A 40 -4.85 8.11 22.76
C ALA A 40 -4.17 9.43 22.39
N LEU A 41 -4.56 10.53 23.05
CA LEU A 41 -3.90 11.84 22.86
C LEU A 41 -2.43 11.80 23.29
N GLN A 42 -2.12 11.18 24.43
CA GLN A 42 -0.74 11.02 24.90
C GLN A 42 0.12 10.24 23.89
N VAL A 43 -0.44 9.17 23.30
CA VAL A 43 0.24 8.44 22.22
C VAL A 43 0.51 9.36 21.03
N LEU A 44 -0.46 10.18 20.60
CA LEU A 44 -0.24 11.14 19.52
C LEU A 44 0.84 12.17 19.86
N GLU A 45 0.87 12.69 21.07
CA GLU A 45 1.87 13.67 21.50
C GLU A 45 3.29 13.12 21.49
N HIS A 46 3.46 11.79 21.68
CA HIS A 46 4.79 11.16 21.73
C HIS A 46 5.20 10.52 20.39
N GLU A 47 4.27 9.87 19.72
CA GLU A 47 4.57 8.97 18.60
C GLU A 47 4.20 9.56 17.23
N TYR A 48 3.16 10.42 17.17
CA TYR A 48 2.69 10.91 15.86
C TYR A 48 3.75 11.77 15.16
N VAL A 49 3.91 11.54 13.86
CA VAL A 49 4.97 12.14 13.03
C VAL A 49 4.98 13.66 13.02
N ASP A 50 3.82 14.31 13.09
CA ASP A 50 3.70 15.76 13.16
C ASP A 50 3.32 16.22 14.58
N PRO A 51 3.74 17.42 15.02
CA PRO A 51 3.25 18.01 16.26
C PRO A 51 1.73 18.16 16.22
N VAL A 52 1.06 17.78 17.31
CA VAL A 52 -0.38 17.93 17.47
C VAL A 52 -0.72 19.08 18.43
N ASP A 53 -1.90 19.65 18.27
CA ASP A 53 -2.47 20.59 19.24
C ASP A 53 -3.45 19.82 20.15
N PRO A 54 -3.07 19.55 21.42
CA PRO A 54 -3.88 18.76 22.34
C PRO A 54 -5.25 19.38 22.60
N LEU A 55 -5.30 20.70 22.74
CA LEU A 55 -6.54 21.41 23.03
C LEU A 55 -7.55 21.31 21.88
N ARG A 56 -7.07 21.50 20.65
CA ARG A 56 -7.89 21.31 19.45
C ARG A 56 -8.44 19.88 19.38
N LEU A 57 -7.60 18.89 19.62
CA LEU A 57 -7.99 17.46 19.54
C LEU A 57 -9.02 17.11 20.61
N LEU A 58 -8.84 17.54 21.85
CA LEU A 58 -9.83 17.32 22.92
C LEU A 58 -11.17 18.03 22.61
N ASN A 59 -11.16 19.23 22.03
CA ASN A 59 -12.39 19.91 21.63
C ASN A 59 -13.10 19.21 20.47
N VAL A 60 -12.35 18.59 19.53
CA VAL A 60 -12.95 17.71 18.50
C VAL A 60 -13.64 16.50 19.17
N ALA A 61 -12.98 15.87 20.14
CA ALA A 61 -13.55 14.76 20.89
C ALA A 61 -14.82 15.18 21.66
N LEU A 62 -14.85 16.36 22.29
CA LEU A 62 -16.08 16.92 22.90
C LEU A 62 -17.17 17.18 21.87
N GLY A 63 -16.83 17.60 20.66
CA GLY A 63 -17.76 17.72 19.55
C GLY A 63 -18.44 16.40 19.21
N ALA A 64 -17.67 15.31 19.18
CA ALA A 64 -18.22 13.96 18.98
C ALA A 64 -19.07 13.50 20.16
N VAL A 65 -18.70 13.82 21.39
CA VAL A 65 -19.52 13.56 22.60
C VAL A 65 -20.88 14.27 22.46
N ARG A 66 -20.89 15.56 22.07
CA ARG A 66 -22.14 16.31 21.84
C ARG A 66 -23.02 15.65 20.78
N ALA A 67 -22.41 15.25 19.65
CA ALA A 67 -23.13 14.60 18.56
C ALA A 67 -23.77 13.26 18.99
N ALA A 68 -23.03 12.45 19.73
CA ALA A 68 -23.50 11.14 20.19
C ALA A 68 -24.55 11.23 21.32
N THR A 69 -24.49 12.27 22.14
CA THR A 69 -25.42 12.48 23.28
C THR A 69 -26.59 13.39 22.93
N HIS A 70 -26.59 14.04 21.78
CA HIS A 70 -27.55 15.09 21.39
C HIS A 70 -27.60 16.29 22.34
N LEU A 71 -26.51 16.53 23.09
CA LEU A 71 -26.37 17.68 23.99
C LEU A 71 -25.74 18.87 23.25
N GLY A 72 -26.16 20.08 23.59
CA GLY A 72 -25.58 21.30 23.03
C GLY A 72 -24.33 21.77 23.77
N VAL A 73 -23.68 22.82 23.22
CA VAL A 73 -22.48 23.46 23.81
C VAL A 73 -22.75 24.00 25.23
N ASP A 74 -23.96 24.48 25.53
CA ASP A 74 -24.33 24.92 26.88
C ASP A 74 -24.28 23.77 27.91
N SER A 75 -24.49 22.55 27.48
CA SER A 75 -24.46 21.35 28.32
C SER A 75 -23.07 20.69 28.37
N VAL A 76 -22.30 20.74 27.25
CA VAL A 76 -20.94 20.21 27.12
C VAL A 76 -20.08 21.28 26.48
N PRO A 77 -19.53 22.23 27.26
CA PRO A 77 -18.75 23.34 26.74
C PRO A 77 -17.42 22.89 26.16
N ASP A 78 -16.89 23.70 25.24
CA ASP A 78 -15.52 23.55 24.80
C ASP A 78 -14.54 23.92 25.92
N ILE A 79 -13.36 23.30 25.90
CA ILE A 79 -12.27 23.65 26.79
C ILE A 79 -11.70 24.98 26.33
N PRO A 80 -11.59 26.00 27.24
CA PRO A 80 -11.16 27.35 26.88
C PRO A 80 -9.75 27.38 26.26
N ALA A 81 -9.54 28.32 25.34
CA ALA A 81 -8.23 28.54 24.76
C ALA A 81 -7.22 28.98 25.86
N GLY A 82 -5.99 28.44 25.76
CA GLY A 82 -4.92 28.69 26.70
C GLY A 82 -4.95 27.84 27.97
N THR A 83 -5.90 26.89 28.10
CA THR A 83 -5.91 25.91 29.20
C THR A 83 -4.65 25.06 29.11
N PRO A 84 -3.90 24.88 30.23
CA PRO A 84 -2.76 23.96 30.26
C PRO A 84 -3.15 22.52 29.91
N PRO A 85 -2.26 21.71 29.27
CA PRO A 85 -2.59 20.36 28.79
C PRO A 85 -3.17 19.43 29.87
N ASP A 86 -2.57 19.37 31.06
CA ASP A 86 -3.03 18.52 32.17
C ASP A 86 -4.42 18.95 32.68
N GLU A 87 -4.68 20.27 32.72
CA GLU A 87 -5.98 20.83 33.10
C GLU A 87 -7.00 20.52 31.97
N ALA A 88 -6.62 20.65 30.72
CA ALA A 88 -7.48 20.34 29.57
C ALA A 88 -7.92 18.89 29.57
N ALA A 89 -7.03 17.93 29.84
CA ALA A 89 -7.34 16.51 29.99
C ALA A 89 -8.31 16.24 31.14
N SER A 90 -8.11 16.92 32.28
CA SER A 90 -8.99 16.82 33.45
C SER A 90 -10.39 17.39 33.19
N LEU A 91 -10.45 18.53 32.47
CA LEU A 91 -11.70 19.15 32.04
C LEU A 91 -12.44 18.24 31.06
N PHE A 92 -11.75 17.67 30.08
CA PHE A 92 -12.32 16.73 29.13
C PHE A 92 -12.98 15.53 29.83
N THR A 93 -12.24 14.83 30.70
CA THR A 93 -12.77 13.63 31.40
C THR A 93 -13.98 13.96 32.27
N ARG A 94 -14.00 15.12 32.91
CA ARG A 94 -15.14 15.59 33.69
C ARG A 94 -16.36 15.87 32.79
N GLU A 95 -16.21 16.61 31.70
CA GLU A 95 -17.31 16.91 30.80
C GLU A 95 -17.84 15.67 30.07
N PHE A 96 -16.95 14.75 29.71
CA PHE A 96 -17.31 13.45 29.17
C PHE A 96 -18.20 12.64 30.13
N ALA A 97 -17.77 12.49 31.38
CA ALA A 97 -18.55 11.76 32.40
C ALA A 97 -19.91 12.41 32.66
N ARG A 98 -19.95 13.75 32.71
CA ARG A 98 -21.19 14.51 32.88
C ARG A 98 -22.15 14.29 31.70
N ALA A 99 -21.64 14.35 30.47
CA ALA A 99 -22.44 14.15 29.26
C ALA A 99 -23.02 12.73 29.20
N ALA A 100 -22.21 11.71 29.49
CA ALA A 100 -22.64 10.32 29.52
C ALA A 100 -23.76 10.09 30.55
N ALA A 101 -23.63 10.66 31.73
CA ALA A 101 -24.63 10.57 32.80
C ALA A 101 -25.94 11.29 32.43
N LEU A 102 -25.87 12.49 31.84
CA LEU A 102 -27.05 13.26 31.45
C LEU A 102 -27.84 12.57 30.32
N ALA A 103 -27.14 11.98 29.35
CA ALA A 103 -27.75 11.35 28.19
C ALA A 103 -28.08 9.86 28.41
N HIS A 104 -27.68 9.27 29.53
CA HIS A 104 -27.84 7.85 29.85
C HIS A 104 -27.30 6.92 28.75
N VAL A 105 -26.14 7.26 28.14
CA VAL A 105 -25.52 6.49 27.08
C VAL A 105 -24.41 5.58 27.61
N ASP A 106 -24.11 4.51 26.85
CA ASP A 106 -22.98 3.62 27.14
C ASP A 106 -21.66 4.39 27.01
N GLN A 107 -20.88 4.41 28.11
CA GLN A 107 -19.62 5.16 28.17
C GLN A 107 -18.54 4.58 27.25
N THR A 108 -18.54 3.26 27.03
CA THR A 108 -17.58 2.60 26.13
C THR A 108 -17.82 3.01 24.69
N ALA A 109 -19.07 2.92 24.24
CA ALA A 109 -19.45 3.35 22.89
C ALA A 109 -19.15 4.83 22.67
N LEU A 110 -19.42 5.67 23.68
CA LEU A 110 -19.14 7.11 23.63
C LEU A 110 -17.63 7.39 23.56
N ALA A 111 -16.81 6.67 24.34
CA ALA A 111 -15.35 6.80 24.32
C ALA A 111 -14.76 6.39 22.96
N TYR A 112 -15.26 5.28 22.38
CA TYR A 112 -14.83 4.87 21.03
C TYR A 112 -15.17 5.89 19.97
N ALA A 113 -16.38 6.46 20.01
CA ALA A 113 -16.80 7.50 19.08
C ALA A 113 -15.94 8.77 19.21
N ALA A 114 -15.68 9.23 20.45
CA ALA A 114 -14.86 10.41 20.72
C ALA A 114 -13.39 10.21 20.30
N THR A 115 -12.80 9.04 20.63
CA THR A 115 -11.44 8.69 20.20
C THR A 115 -11.34 8.62 18.69
N SER A 116 -12.27 7.92 18.02
CA SER A 116 -12.29 7.80 16.57
C SER A 116 -12.39 9.18 15.88
N ALA A 117 -13.27 10.05 16.36
CA ALA A 117 -13.44 11.40 15.79
C ALA A 117 -12.17 12.25 15.98
N MET A 118 -11.52 12.16 17.15
CA MET A 118 -10.25 12.83 17.41
C MET A 118 -9.20 12.41 16.39
N LEU A 119 -8.99 11.11 16.20
CA LEU A 119 -7.99 10.57 15.27
C LEU A 119 -8.33 10.91 13.81
N GLN A 120 -9.58 10.79 13.40
CA GLN A 120 -10.03 11.15 12.05
C GLN A 120 -9.79 12.63 11.72
N SER A 121 -9.79 13.53 12.74
CA SER A 121 -9.52 14.95 12.54
C SER A 121 -8.08 15.28 12.13
N LEU A 122 -7.17 14.30 12.17
CA LEU A 122 -5.82 14.43 11.67
C LEU A 122 -5.77 14.33 10.14
N HIS A 123 -6.84 13.82 9.49
CA HIS A 123 -6.90 13.55 8.04
C HIS A 123 -5.77 12.65 7.56
N ASP A 124 -5.41 11.67 8.36
CA ASP A 124 -4.33 10.71 8.14
C ASP A 124 -4.93 9.31 7.99
N SER A 125 -4.66 8.67 6.85
CA SER A 125 -5.23 7.37 6.49
C SER A 125 -4.69 6.20 7.32
N HIS A 126 -3.55 6.38 7.98
CA HIS A 126 -2.86 5.35 8.75
C HIS A 126 -3.06 5.48 10.27
N THR A 127 -3.67 6.59 10.74
CA THR A 127 -3.96 6.80 12.16
C THR A 127 -5.43 6.55 12.46
N ALA A 128 -5.72 5.47 13.19
CA ALA A 128 -7.07 5.05 13.49
C ALA A 128 -7.18 4.34 14.85
N PHE A 129 -8.35 4.46 15.49
CA PHE A 129 -8.68 3.67 16.67
C PHE A 129 -9.09 2.25 16.27
N LEU A 130 -8.63 1.26 17.03
CA LEU A 130 -8.97 -0.14 16.89
C LEU A 130 -9.71 -0.62 18.15
N THR A 131 -10.94 -1.06 17.98
CA THR A 131 -11.66 -1.74 19.07
C THR A 131 -10.89 -2.99 19.53
N PRO A 132 -11.15 -3.54 20.72
CA PRO A 132 -10.48 -4.76 21.19
C PRO A 132 -10.61 -5.93 20.21
N GLN A 133 -11.71 -6.03 19.47
CA GLN A 133 -11.92 -7.04 18.45
C GLN A 133 -11.02 -6.78 17.24
N GLN A 134 -11.05 -5.56 16.69
CA GLN A 134 -10.23 -5.17 15.53
C GLN A 134 -8.72 -5.29 15.82
N LEU A 135 -8.29 -4.94 17.06
CA LEU A 135 -6.90 -5.11 17.46
C LEU A 135 -6.49 -6.59 17.45
N ARG A 136 -7.33 -7.49 18.02
CA ARG A 136 -7.05 -8.94 17.98
C ARG A 136 -6.99 -9.48 16.55
N GLU A 137 -7.87 -9.01 15.67
CA GLU A 137 -7.91 -9.39 14.25
C GLU A 137 -6.63 -8.92 13.54
N ALA A 138 -6.22 -7.66 13.75
CA ALA A 138 -4.98 -7.12 13.21
C ALA A 138 -3.76 -7.89 13.70
N GLU A 139 -3.66 -8.17 15.02
CA GLU A 139 -2.57 -8.95 15.58
C GLU A 139 -2.56 -10.41 15.07
N ALA A 140 -3.74 -11.01 14.88
CA ALA A 140 -3.84 -12.36 14.35
C ALA A 140 -3.38 -12.41 12.88
N GLU A 141 -3.72 -11.40 12.10
CA GLU A 141 -3.25 -11.29 10.71
C GLU A 141 -1.72 -11.14 10.65
N LEU A 142 -1.13 -10.36 11.55
CA LEU A 142 0.32 -10.21 11.67
C LEU A 142 1.05 -11.51 12.02
N ARG A 143 0.44 -12.34 12.87
CA ARG A 143 1.02 -13.64 13.29
C ARG A 143 0.79 -14.74 12.27
N ARG A 144 -0.13 -14.55 11.34
CA ARG A 144 -0.32 -15.48 10.23
C ARG A 144 0.93 -15.43 9.36
N GLN A 145 1.75 -16.46 9.44
CA GLN A 145 2.77 -16.67 8.40
C GLN A 145 2.03 -16.77 7.06
N PRO A 146 2.44 -16.05 6.01
CA PRO A 146 1.74 -16.03 4.73
C PRO A 146 2.01 -17.33 3.92
N VAL A 147 1.74 -18.48 4.52
CA VAL A 147 1.65 -19.75 3.81
C VAL A 147 0.19 -19.88 3.39
N PHE A 148 -0.14 -19.36 2.22
CA PHE A 148 -1.48 -19.48 1.68
C PHE A 148 -1.56 -20.71 0.80
N SER A 149 -2.48 -21.62 1.13
CA SER A 149 -2.94 -22.62 0.19
C SER A 149 -4.04 -22.02 -0.69
N GLY A 150 -3.81 -22.01 -1.99
CA GLY A 150 -4.67 -21.41 -2.98
C GLY A 150 -4.29 -21.80 -4.39
N ILE A 151 -4.65 -20.99 -5.38
CA ILE A 151 -4.39 -21.31 -6.79
C ILE A 151 -3.34 -20.41 -7.46
N GLY A 152 -2.87 -19.34 -6.80
CA GLY A 152 -1.81 -18.47 -7.30
C GLY A 152 -2.31 -17.42 -8.29
N ILE A 153 -3.29 -16.61 -7.85
CA ILE A 153 -3.76 -15.41 -8.54
C ILE A 153 -3.81 -14.24 -7.57
N THR A 154 -3.72 -13.02 -8.10
CA THR A 154 -4.23 -11.83 -7.44
C THR A 154 -5.56 -11.46 -8.06
N ILE A 155 -6.48 -10.96 -7.24
CA ILE A 155 -7.80 -10.55 -7.67
C ILE A 155 -8.06 -9.10 -7.26
N GLY A 156 -8.86 -8.41 -8.05
CA GLY A 156 -9.39 -7.10 -7.79
C GLY A 156 -10.88 -7.07 -8.12
N SER A 157 -11.46 -5.88 -8.20
CA SER A 157 -12.83 -5.72 -8.65
C SER A 157 -12.99 -4.58 -9.63
N VAL A 158 -13.97 -4.69 -10.51
CA VAL A 158 -14.45 -3.61 -11.37
C VAL A 158 -15.96 -3.45 -11.17
N THR A 159 -16.47 -2.23 -11.32
CA THR A 159 -17.91 -1.96 -11.26
C THR A 159 -18.39 -1.61 -12.66
N ASP A 160 -19.39 -2.32 -13.15
CA ASP A 160 -19.98 -2.07 -14.48
C ASP A 160 -20.87 -0.83 -14.50
N HIS A 161 -21.37 -0.47 -15.70
CA HIS A 161 -22.24 0.68 -15.91
C HIS A 161 -23.60 0.59 -15.20
N GLN A 162 -23.96 -0.60 -14.70
CA GLN A 162 -25.18 -0.86 -13.94
C GLN A 162 -24.94 -0.83 -12.42
N GLY A 163 -23.71 -0.53 -11.99
CA GLY A 163 -23.32 -0.51 -10.58
C GLY A 163 -23.03 -1.88 -9.98
N VAL A 164 -22.94 -2.93 -10.80
CA VAL A 164 -22.61 -4.29 -10.35
C VAL A 164 -21.11 -4.45 -10.22
N ARG A 165 -20.66 -4.91 -9.06
CA ARG A 165 -19.25 -5.27 -8.82
C ARG A 165 -18.98 -6.68 -9.32
N TRP A 166 -17.86 -6.82 -10.04
CA TRP A 166 -17.34 -8.06 -10.56
C TRP A 166 -15.93 -8.31 -10.02
N VAL A 167 -15.67 -9.53 -9.58
CA VAL A 167 -14.31 -9.95 -9.18
C VAL A 167 -13.52 -10.31 -10.42
N VAL A 168 -12.30 -9.78 -10.53
CA VAL A 168 -11.46 -9.90 -11.73
C VAL A 168 -10.09 -10.42 -11.35
N VAL A 169 -9.55 -11.33 -12.15
CA VAL A 169 -8.15 -11.78 -12.05
C VAL A 169 -7.23 -10.63 -12.48
N SER A 170 -6.54 -10.02 -11.54
CA SER A 170 -5.57 -8.95 -11.81
C SER A 170 -4.23 -9.50 -12.30
N SER A 171 -3.83 -10.68 -11.81
CA SER A 171 -2.59 -11.34 -12.22
C SER A 171 -2.63 -12.83 -11.94
N VAL A 172 -1.91 -13.62 -12.74
CA VAL A 172 -1.71 -15.07 -12.55
C VAL A 172 -0.23 -15.33 -12.35
N PHE A 173 0.14 -16.02 -11.25
CA PHE A 173 1.54 -16.33 -10.98
C PHE A 173 2.04 -17.42 -11.92
N PRO A 174 3.24 -17.27 -12.49
CA PRO A 174 3.85 -18.31 -13.32
C PRO A 174 3.93 -19.64 -12.58
N HIS A 175 3.69 -20.73 -13.31
CA HIS A 175 3.75 -22.11 -12.78
C HIS A 175 2.79 -22.42 -11.61
N SER A 176 1.86 -21.52 -11.30
CA SER A 176 0.82 -21.73 -10.29
C SER A 176 -0.24 -22.75 -10.74
N PRO A 177 -1.06 -23.30 -9.83
CA PRO A 177 -2.24 -24.08 -10.20
C PRO A 177 -3.16 -23.36 -11.19
N ALA A 178 -3.39 -22.06 -10.98
CA ALA A 178 -4.20 -21.22 -11.87
C ALA A 178 -3.60 -21.11 -13.27
N ALA A 179 -2.28 -20.91 -13.38
CA ALA A 179 -1.59 -20.86 -14.68
C ALA A 179 -1.72 -22.19 -15.41
N ARG A 180 -1.54 -23.34 -14.71
CA ARG A 180 -1.71 -24.67 -15.31
C ARG A 180 -3.15 -24.96 -15.71
N ALA A 181 -4.12 -24.42 -14.97
CA ALA A 181 -5.54 -24.51 -15.29
C ALA A 181 -5.99 -23.56 -16.41
N GLY A 182 -5.10 -22.68 -16.88
CA GLY A 182 -5.36 -21.77 -18.00
C GLY A 182 -6.08 -20.48 -17.62
N LEU A 183 -6.08 -20.07 -16.34
CA LEU A 183 -6.56 -18.77 -15.95
C LEU A 183 -5.69 -17.68 -16.58
N GLN A 184 -6.30 -16.53 -16.87
CA GLN A 184 -5.66 -15.38 -17.49
C GLN A 184 -6.01 -14.08 -16.74
N GLN A 185 -5.18 -13.08 -16.91
CA GLN A 185 -5.50 -11.73 -16.48
C GLN A 185 -6.80 -11.28 -17.17
N PHE A 186 -7.63 -10.53 -16.44
CA PHE A 186 -8.98 -10.06 -16.83
C PHE A 186 -10.06 -11.14 -16.95
N ASP A 187 -9.79 -12.38 -16.53
CA ASP A 187 -10.88 -13.31 -16.28
C ASP A 187 -11.79 -12.74 -15.19
N ILE A 188 -13.08 -12.67 -15.48
CA ILE A 188 -14.09 -12.28 -14.48
C ILE A 188 -14.52 -13.56 -13.79
N ILE A 189 -14.41 -13.61 -12.47
CA ILE A 189 -14.85 -14.75 -11.67
C ILE A 189 -16.33 -14.55 -11.32
N GLU A 190 -17.21 -15.29 -11.95
CA GLU A 190 -18.66 -15.17 -11.72
C GLU A 190 -19.12 -16.01 -10.52
N ALA A 191 -18.51 -17.19 -10.33
CA ALA A 191 -18.78 -18.06 -9.17
C ALA A 191 -17.55 -18.89 -8.76
N VAL A 192 -17.54 -19.33 -7.52
CA VAL A 192 -16.57 -20.28 -6.93
C VAL A 192 -17.34 -21.42 -6.28
N ASP A 193 -17.10 -22.67 -6.73
CA ASP A 193 -17.80 -23.88 -6.27
C ASP A 193 -19.34 -23.70 -6.26
N GLY A 194 -19.88 -23.02 -7.30
CA GLY A 194 -21.30 -22.69 -7.44
C GLY A 194 -21.80 -21.50 -6.61
N HIS A 195 -20.96 -20.88 -5.78
CA HIS A 195 -21.31 -19.68 -5.02
C HIS A 195 -21.06 -18.44 -5.87
N SER A 196 -22.13 -17.70 -6.20
CA SER A 196 -22.05 -16.48 -7.01
C SER A 196 -21.21 -15.40 -6.33
N LEU A 197 -20.32 -14.76 -7.09
CA LEU A 197 -19.51 -13.60 -6.67
C LEU A 197 -20.10 -12.27 -7.15
N ARG A 198 -21.33 -12.23 -7.62
CA ARG A 198 -21.98 -10.97 -7.99
C ARG A 198 -22.07 -10.03 -6.79
N ASN A 199 -21.50 -8.84 -6.91
CA ASN A 199 -21.35 -7.83 -5.85
C ASN A 199 -20.43 -8.23 -4.67
N ALA A 200 -19.75 -9.38 -4.75
CA ALA A 200 -18.76 -9.78 -3.74
C ALA A 200 -17.55 -8.84 -3.75
N THR A 201 -16.92 -8.71 -2.59
CA THR A 201 -15.60 -8.05 -2.48
C THR A 201 -14.48 -9.01 -2.86
N PRO A 202 -13.28 -8.52 -3.22
CA PRO A 202 -12.13 -9.39 -3.45
C PRO A 202 -11.78 -10.26 -2.22
N GLU A 203 -12.02 -9.75 -1.01
CA GLU A 203 -11.77 -10.46 0.26
C GLU A 203 -12.71 -11.67 0.40
N GLU A 204 -14.01 -11.49 0.15
CA GLU A 204 -15.01 -12.58 0.17
C GLU A 204 -14.68 -13.64 -0.89
N ALA A 205 -14.33 -13.21 -2.10
CA ALA A 205 -13.91 -14.12 -3.17
C ALA A 205 -12.63 -14.89 -2.78
N SER A 206 -11.66 -14.20 -2.17
CA SER A 206 -10.40 -14.81 -1.72
C SER A 206 -10.64 -15.91 -0.68
N GLN A 207 -11.59 -15.73 0.23
CA GLN A 207 -11.95 -16.74 1.24
C GLN A 207 -12.49 -18.01 0.59
N LEU A 208 -13.31 -17.90 -0.46
CA LEU A 208 -13.86 -19.04 -1.19
C LEU A 208 -12.80 -19.74 -2.06
N ILE A 209 -11.90 -18.96 -2.69
CA ILE A 209 -10.85 -19.50 -3.57
C ILE A 209 -9.77 -20.22 -2.74
N ARG A 210 -9.45 -19.75 -1.54
CA ARG A 210 -8.52 -20.42 -0.62
C ARG A 210 -9.14 -21.69 -0.04
N GLY A 211 -8.30 -22.57 0.50
CA GLY A 211 -8.75 -23.79 1.14
C GLY A 211 -7.60 -24.77 1.38
N PRO A 212 -7.89 -25.96 1.90
CA PRO A 212 -6.87 -26.98 2.18
C PRO A 212 -6.04 -27.33 0.96
N GLU A 213 -4.74 -27.51 1.14
CA GLU A 213 -3.83 -27.98 0.09
C GLU A 213 -4.33 -29.33 -0.48
N GLY A 214 -4.21 -29.50 -1.78
CA GLY A 214 -4.68 -30.69 -2.52
C GLY A 214 -6.17 -30.71 -2.80
N SER A 215 -6.99 -29.86 -2.21
CA SER A 215 -8.41 -29.75 -2.55
C SER A 215 -8.60 -29.05 -3.88
N GLN A 216 -9.68 -29.36 -4.59
CA GLN A 216 -10.07 -28.70 -5.83
C GLN A 216 -10.95 -27.48 -5.54
N VAL A 217 -10.86 -26.49 -6.42
CA VAL A 217 -11.80 -25.38 -6.54
C VAL A 217 -12.22 -25.25 -7.99
N THR A 218 -13.52 -25.07 -8.21
CA THR A 218 -14.12 -24.83 -9.52
C THR A 218 -14.50 -23.37 -9.65
N LEU A 219 -14.05 -22.73 -10.73
CA LEU A 219 -14.33 -21.32 -11.03
C LEU A 219 -15.19 -21.25 -12.29
N ASP A 220 -16.32 -20.57 -12.21
CA ASP A 220 -17.07 -20.14 -13.37
C ASP A 220 -16.55 -18.76 -13.77
N LEU A 221 -16.05 -18.66 -14.99
CA LEU A 221 -15.32 -17.51 -15.50
C LEU A 221 -16.03 -16.92 -16.72
N ARG A 222 -15.90 -15.60 -16.89
CA ARG A 222 -16.17 -14.92 -18.16
C ARG A 222 -14.88 -14.34 -18.71
N ARG A 223 -14.51 -14.73 -19.92
CA ARG A 223 -13.33 -14.26 -20.66
C ARG A 223 -13.74 -13.73 -22.02
N ALA A 224 -13.55 -12.45 -22.29
CA ALA A 224 -13.89 -11.81 -23.57
C ALA A 224 -15.32 -12.18 -24.07
N GLY A 225 -16.28 -12.17 -23.16
CA GLY A 225 -17.69 -12.51 -23.43
C GLY A 225 -18.03 -14.00 -23.45
N GLN A 226 -17.06 -14.91 -23.34
CA GLN A 226 -17.29 -16.36 -23.31
C GLN A 226 -17.33 -16.86 -21.86
N THR A 227 -18.27 -17.73 -21.53
CA THR A 227 -18.33 -18.43 -20.25
C THR A 227 -17.44 -19.67 -20.30
N LEU A 228 -16.60 -19.84 -19.28
CA LEU A 228 -15.68 -20.94 -19.11
C LEU A 228 -15.82 -21.49 -17.70
N GLN A 229 -15.61 -22.79 -17.53
CA GLN A 229 -15.47 -23.41 -16.22
C GLN A 229 -14.05 -23.99 -16.10
N VAL A 230 -13.36 -23.64 -15.03
CA VAL A 230 -11.99 -24.03 -14.80
C VAL A 230 -11.85 -24.65 -13.41
N ALA A 231 -11.28 -25.85 -13.32
CA ALA A 231 -10.94 -26.49 -12.05
C ALA A 231 -9.44 -26.35 -11.78
N ALA A 232 -9.08 -25.93 -10.57
CA ALA A 232 -7.70 -25.84 -10.12
C ALA A 232 -7.51 -26.56 -8.78
N THR A 233 -6.39 -27.26 -8.63
CA THR A 233 -6.04 -27.91 -7.36
C THR A 233 -5.28 -26.91 -6.49
N ARG A 234 -5.78 -26.63 -5.29
CA ARG A 234 -5.11 -25.74 -4.35
C ARG A 234 -3.75 -26.30 -3.93
N ALA A 235 -2.76 -25.45 -3.88
CA ALA A 235 -1.40 -25.79 -3.46
C ALA A 235 -0.87 -24.71 -2.55
N GLN A 236 0.21 -25.00 -1.86
CA GLN A 236 0.99 -23.98 -1.19
C GLN A 236 1.55 -23.01 -2.24
N ILE A 237 1.18 -21.75 -2.16
CA ILE A 237 1.60 -20.72 -3.10
C ILE A 237 2.82 -20.01 -2.56
N SER A 238 3.96 -20.21 -3.23
CA SER A 238 5.11 -19.32 -3.06
C SER A 238 4.88 -18.07 -3.91
N ILE A 239 4.73 -16.93 -3.28
CA ILE A 239 4.59 -15.67 -3.99
C ILE A 239 5.94 -15.35 -4.62
N LEU A 240 6.02 -15.42 -5.96
CA LEU A 240 7.18 -14.90 -6.69
C LEU A 240 7.10 -13.36 -6.62
N PRO A 241 8.07 -12.69 -6.01
CA PRO A 241 8.01 -11.24 -5.88
C PRO A 241 8.22 -10.51 -7.21
N ALA A 242 8.88 -11.16 -8.17
CA ALA A 242 9.05 -10.65 -9.53
C ALA A 242 9.12 -11.78 -10.57
N TRP A 243 8.64 -11.50 -11.79
CA TRP A 243 8.79 -12.39 -12.96
C TRP A 243 8.73 -11.59 -14.26
N GLY A 244 9.13 -12.20 -15.37
CA GLY A 244 9.17 -11.48 -16.63
C GLY A 244 9.04 -12.37 -17.85
N ARG A 245 8.87 -11.70 -19.00
CA ARG A 245 8.80 -12.32 -20.33
C ARG A 245 9.12 -11.31 -21.41
N LEU A 246 9.36 -11.75 -22.61
CA LEU A 246 9.42 -10.87 -23.77
C LEU A 246 8.00 -10.56 -24.30
N LEU A 247 7.73 -9.28 -24.62
CA LEU A 247 6.51 -8.83 -25.30
C LEU A 247 6.65 -8.87 -26.84
N GLY A 248 7.88 -8.96 -27.30
CA GLY A 248 8.27 -8.96 -28.71
C GLY A 248 9.79 -8.88 -28.82
N PRO A 249 10.35 -8.77 -30.02
CA PRO A 249 11.80 -8.80 -30.22
C PRO A 249 12.52 -7.69 -29.44
N GLY A 250 13.20 -8.07 -28.36
CA GLY A 250 13.98 -7.17 -27.50
C GLY A 250 13.16 -6.22 -26.61
N ILE A 251 11.86 -6.39 -26.49
CA ILE A 251 11.03 -5.66 -25.54
C ILE A 251 10.73 -6.54 -24.36
N GLY A 252 11.30 -6.20 -23.21
CA GLY A 252 11.10 -6.93 -21.94
C GLY A 252 9.85 -6.47 -21.19
N TYR A 253 9.29 -7.37 -20.42
CA TYR A 253 8.28 -7.10 -19.42
C TYR A 253 8.76 -7.68 -18.09
N LEU A 254 8.79 -6.86 -17.07
CA LEU A 254 9.12 -7.22 -15.69
C LEU A 254 7.93 -6.86 -14.80
N ARG A 255 7.29 -7.86 -14.23
CA ARG A 255 6.30 -7.68 -13.17
C ARG A 255 7.00 -7.68 -11.81
N ILE A 256 6.71 -6.70 -10.96
CA ILE A 256 7.08 -6.70 -9.54
C ILE A 256 5.77 -6.71 -8.76
N ALA A 257 5.48 -7.83 -8.10
CA ALA A 257 4.18 -8.03 -7.43
C ALA A 257 4.16 -7.48 -6.00
N ALA A 258 5.32 -7.48 -5.32
CA ALA A 258 5.49 -6.99 -3.97
C ALA A 258 6.98 -6.75 -3.69
N PHE A 259 7.28 -5.97 -2.66
CA PHE A 259 8.65 -5.80 -2.15
C PHE A 259 8.89 -6.70 -0.93
N ALA A 260 8.95 -8.00 -1.16
CA ALA A 260 9.34 -9.00 -0.16
C ALA A 260 10.87 -9.18 -0.14
N GLU A 261 11.41 -9.87 0.85
CA GLU A 261 12.82 -10.22 0.90
C GLU A 261 13.27 -10.93 -0.39
N GLY A 262 14.35 -10.46 -1.01
CA GLY A 262 14.90 -11.00 -2.23
C GLY A 262 14.24 -10.53 -3.52
N THR A 263 13.30 -9.58 -3.48
CA THR A 263 12.65 -9.03 -4.69
C THR A 263 13.65 -8.47 -5.69
N ALA A 264 14.60 -7.67 -5.22
CA ALA A 264 15.61 -7.07 -6.10
C ALA A 264 16.51 -8.13 -6.75
N ALA A 265 16.90 -9.17 -6.01
CA ALA A 265 17.69 -10.28 -6.54
C ALA A 265 16.92 -11.06 -7.61
N THR A 266 15.63 -11.34 -7.35
CA THR A 266 14.76 -12.02 -8.31
C THR A 266 14.55 -11.18 -9.57
N ALA A 267 14.26 -9.88 -9.43
CA ALA A 267 14.12 -8.96 -10.56
C ALA A 267 15.42 -8.88 -11.39
N ALA A 268 16.58 -8.86 -10.72
CA ALA A 268 17.88 -8.89 -11.38
C ALA A 268 18.11 -10.18 -12.19
N SER A 269 17.70 -11.34 -11.65
CA SER A 269 17.77 -12.62 -12.38
C SER A 269 16.90 -12.60 -13.63
N VAL A 270 15.65 -12.19 -13.47
CA VAL A 270 14.70 -12.06 -14.59
C VAL A 270 15.25 -11.13 -15.68
N LEU A 271 15.79 -9.96 -15.31
CA LEU A 271 16.36 -9.02 -16.29
C LEU A 271 17.55 -9.60 -17.06
N ARG A 272 18.40 -10.40 -16.40
CA ARG A 272 19.51 -11.08 -17.07
C ARG A 272 19.02 -12.19 -18.03
N GLU A 273 17.98 -12.94 -17.63
CA GLU A 273 17.38 -13.99 -18.45
C GLU A 273 16.68 -13.43 -19.69
N LEU A 274 16.09 -12.21 -19.59
CA LEU A 274 15.50 -11.52 -20.75
C LEU A 274 16.54 -11.10 -21.79
N GLY A 275 17.82 -11.06 -21.42
CA GLY A 275 18.94 -10.83 -22.34
C GLY A 275 19.05 -9.38 -22.85
N ASN A 276 19.46 -9.24 -24.13
CA ASN A 276 19.68 -7.92 -24.72
C ASN A 276 18.37 -7.20 -25.02
N LEU A 277 17.96 -6.34 -24.12
CA LEU A 277 16.74 -5.54 -24.24
C LEU A 277 16.99 -4.26 -25.06
N ARG A 278 15.98 -3.85 -25.80
CA ARG A 278 15.88 -2.57 -26.52
C ARG A 278 14.88 -1.63 -25.87
N GLY A 279 14.01 -2.15 -25.02
CA GLY A 279 13.02 -1.44 -24.22
C GLY A 279 12.50 -2.35 -23.12
N LEU A 280 11.99 -1.74 -22.07
CA LEU A 280 11.50 -2.47 -20.91
C LEU A 280 10.20 -1.85 -20.39
N VAL A 281 9.21 -2.69 -20.14
CA VAL A 281 8.00 -2.33 -19.38
C VAL A 281 8.12 -2.96 -18.00
N VAL A 282 8.06 -2.14 -16.95
CA VAL A 282 7.99 -2.56 -15.55
C VAL A 282 6.56 -2.41 -15.08
N ASP A 283 5.94 -3.48 -14.61
CA ASP A 283 4.54 -3.46 -14.17
C ASP A 283 4.46 -3.49 -12.64
N LEU A 284 3.99 -2.39 -12.06
CA LEU A 284 3.75 -2.21 -10.61
C LEU A 284 2.26 -2.18 -10.25
N ARG A 285 1.35 -2.40 -11.20
CA ARG A 285 -0.09 -2.35 -10.95
C ARG A 285 -0.50 -3.35 -9.86
N GLY A 286 -1.32 -2.93 -8.88
CA GLY A 286 -1.73 -3.76 -7.76
C GLY A 286 -0.58 -4.19 -6.82
N ASN A 287 0.60 -3.56 -6.91
CA ASN A 287 1.69 -3.77 -5.96
C ASN A 287 1.50 -2.84 -4.75
N GLY A 288 1.04 -3.39 -3.65
CA GLY A 288 0.81 -2.66 -2.39
C GLY A 288 2.09 -2.24 -1.64
N GLY A 289 3.27 -2.42 -2.24
CA GLY A 289 4.55 -2.06 -1.62
C GLY A 289 5.23 -3.21 -0.88
N GLY A 290 5.76 -2.92 0.29
CA GLY A 290 6.52 -3.85 1.14
C GLY A 290 7.80 -3.23 1.67
N LEU A 291 8.87 -4.03 1.77
CA LEU A 291 10.13 -3.62 2.39
C LEU A 291 10.81 -2.47 1.61
N VAL A 292 10.99 -1.33 2.27
CA VAL A 292 11.66 -0.14 1.71
C VAL A 292 13.05 -0.48 1.22
N ILE A 293 13.79 -1.32 1.94
CA ILE A 293 15.14 -1.75 1.53
C ILE A 293 15.13 -2.50 0.19
N GLU A 294 14.08 -3.26 -0.10
CA GLU A 294 13.95 -3.94 -1.39
C GLU A 294 13.56 -2.96 -2.51
N ALA A 295 12.76 -1.92 -2.20
CA ALA A 295 12.51 -0.83 -3.15
C ALA A 295 13.82 -0.07 -3.48
N GLN A 296 14.66 0.24 -2.48
CA GLN A 296 15.99 0.86 -2.68
C GLN A 296 16.92 -0.01 -3.55
N ARG A 297 16.99 -1.31 -3.28
CA ARG A 297 17.79 -2.27 -4.07
C ARG A 297 17.26 -2.42 -5.49
N THR A 298 15.93 -2.43 -5.64
CA THR A 298 15.29 -2.53 -6.96
C THR A 298 15.51 -1.24 -7.77
N ALA A 299 15.42 -0.07 -7.15
CA ALA A 299 15.78 1.20 -7.80
C ALA A 299 17.25 1.19 -8.29
N GLY A 300 18.15 0.57 -7.53
CA GLY A 300 19.55 0.39 -7.93
C GLY A 300 19.78 -0.48 -9.16
N LEU A 301 18.79 -1.26 -9.62
CA LEU A 301 18.87 -1.97 -10.90
C LEU A 301 18.75 -1.02 -12.10
N PHE A 302 18.23 0.18 -11.89
CA PHE A 302 17.92 1.19 -12.93
C PHE A 302 18.73 2.47 -12.77
N LEU A 303 19.09 2.84 -11.55
CA LEU A 303 19.68 4.14 -11.19
C LEU A 303 21.12 3.96 -10.67
N PRO A 304 21.98 4.97 -10.89
CA PRO A 304 23.31 4.98 -10.28
C PRO A 304 23.25 4.83 -8.75
N PRO A 305 24.26 4.19 -8.12
CA PRO A 305 24.31 4.05 -6.67
C PRO A 305 24.25 5.42 -5.97
N GLY A 306 23.48 5.51 -4.90
CA GLY A 306 23.37 6.73 -4.10
C GLY A 306 22.42 7.78 -4.65
N THR A 307 21.73 7.52 -5.78
CA THR A 307 20.68 8.43 -6.28
C THR A 307 19.58 8.58 -5.22
N PRO A 308 19.16 9.81 -4.85
CA PRO A 308 18.02 10.03 -3.98
C PRO A 308 16.74 9.42 -4.60
N ILE A 309 15.96 8.71 -3.79
CA ILE A 309 14.71 8.06 -4.23
C ILE A 309 13.52 8.39 -3.34
N GLY A 310 13.73 9.18 -2.31
CA GLY A 310 12.71 9.64 -1.38
C GLY A 310 13.34 10.13 -0.08
N VAL A 311 12.49 10.66 0.80
CA VAL A 311 12.87 11.12 2.13
C VAL A 311 11.94 10.52 3.16
N VAL A 312 12.46 9.81 4.14
CA VAL A 312 11.71 9.39 5.33
C VAL A 312 11.82 10.49 6.37
N ARG A 313 10.68 11.04 6.75
CA ARG A 313 10.58 12.02 7.82
C ARG A 313 9.87 11.39 9.02
N THR A 314 10.57 11.38 10.15
CA THR A 314 10.01 11.05 11.47
C THR A 314 9.82 12.34 12.26
N ARG A 315 9.27 12.24 13.48
CA ARG A 315 9.14 13.37 14.39
C ARG A 315 10.50 14.06 14.68
N GLU A 316 11.58 13.28 14.73
CA GLU A 316 12.89 13.77 15.21
C GLU A 316 13.92 13.97 14.07
N SER A 317 13.71 13.38 12.91
CA SER A 317 14.73 13.34 11.85
C SER A 317 14.15 13.22 10.45
N SER A 318 15.00 13.54 9.46
CA SER A 318 14.75 13.25 8.06
C SER A 318 15.93 12.47 7.49
N ILE A 319 15.64 11.38 6.78
CA ILE A 319 16.64 10.48 6.19
C ILE A 319 16.36 10.38 4.70
N VAL A 320 17.37 10.72 3.87
CA VAL A 320 17.29 10.55 2.43
C VAL A 320 17.46 9.08 2.08
N LEU A 321 16.43 8.47 1.51
CA LEU A 321 16.49 7.16 0.91
C LEU A 321 17.30 7.23 -0.39
N ARG A 322 18.18 6.26 -0.60
CA ARG A 322 19.04 6.23 -1.79
C ARG A 322 18.98 4.88 -2.47
N SER A 323 19.15 4.86 -3.79
CA SER A 323 19.29 3.63 -4.58
C SER A 323 20.52 2.84 -4.10
N LEU A 324 20.37 1.52 -4.00
CA LEU A 324 21.42 0.61 -3.51
C LEU A 324 21.80 -0.39 -4.61
N GLY A 325 23.11 -0.62 -4.78
CA GLY A 325 23.63 -1.54 -5.78
C GLY A 325 24.10 -0.83 -7.05
N ALA A 326 24.16 -1.55 -8.16
CA ALA A 326 24.61 -1.02 -9.45
C ALA A 326 23.56 -1.32 -10.54
N PRO A 327 23.36 -0.40 -11.50
CA PRO A 327 22.39 -0.59 -12.56
C PRO A 327 22.77 -1.74 -13.48
N ILE A 328 21.80 -2.59 -13.78
CA ILE A 328 21.91 -3.66 -14.78
C ILE A 328 21.05 -3.38 -16.01
N VAL A 329 20.07 -2.47 -15.87
CA VAL A 329 19.29 -1.97 -17.00
C VAL A 329 20.06 -0.83 -17.64
N PRO A 330 20.55 -0.95 -18.91
CA PRO A 330 21.34 0.08 -19.55
C PRO A 330 20.60 1.41 -19.61
N SER A 331 21.29 2.52 -19.35
CA SER A 331 20.71 3.87 -19.35
C SER A 331 20.13 4.27 -20.71
N GLY A 332 20.66 3.71 -21.79
CA GLY A 332 20.26 4.01 -23.18
C GLY A 332 18.99 3.29 -23.65
N ILE A 333 18.36 2.41 -22.85
CA ILE A 333 17.09 1.78 -23.26
C ILE A 333 15.90 2.51 -22.63
N PRO A 334 14.79 2.73 -23.38
CA PRO A 334 13.58 3.30 -22.83
C PRO A 334 12.92 2.34 -21.83
N VAL A 335 12.41 2.92 -20.74
CA VAL A 335 11.65 2.20 -19.71
C VAL A 335 10.30 2.88 -19.53
N ALA A 336 9.23 2.08 -19.51
CA ALA A 336 7.90 2.49 -19.08
C ALA A 336 7.54 1.76 -17.81
N VAL A 337 6.89 2.46 -16.86
CA VAL A 337 6.39 1.86 -15.62
C VAL A 337 4.87 1.92 -15.64
N LEU A 338 4.21 0.77 -15.48
CA LEU A 338 2.76 0.70 -15.35
C LEU A 338 2.36 0.91 -13.89
N THR A 339 1.43 1.83 -13.67
CA THR A 339 0.86 2.15 -12.36
C THR A 339 -0.66 2.12 -12.38
N ASP A 340 -1.27 1.86 -11.22
CA ASP A 340 -2.71 1.88 -11.01
C ASP A 340 -3.05 2.30 -9.55
N PRO A 341 -4.34 2.45 -9.16
CA PRO A 341 -4.72 2.76 -7.79
C PRO A 341 -4.30 1.71 -6.74
N GLY A 342 -3.89 0.52 -7.15
CA GLY A 342 -3.31 -0.52 -6.27
C GLY A 342 -1.79 -0.43 -6.11
N THR A 343 -1.12 0.50 -6.82
CA THR A 343 0.31 0.78 -6.67
C THR A 343 0.51 1.66 -5.45
N ALA A 344 1.14 1.12 -4.37
CA ALA A 344 1.22 1.80 -3.07
C ALA A 344 2.60 1.64 -2.41
N SER A 345 2.91 2.50 -1.45
CA SER A 345 4.05 2.39 -0.54
C SER A 345 5.40 2.21 -1.28
N GLY A 346 6.15 1.13 -1.02
CA GLY A 346 7.42 0.84 -1.70
C GLY A 346 7.34 0.86 -3.23
N ALA A 347 6.17 0.57 -3.83
CA ALA A 347 5.95 0.68 -5.27
C ALA A 347 5.87 2.13 -5.73
N GLU A 348 5.33 3.02 -4.89
CA GLU A 348 5.33 4.47 -5.16
C GLU A 348 6.73 5.06 -5.05
N ILE A 349 7.54 4.58 -4.08
CA ILE A 349 8.95 4.97 -3.97
C ILE A 349 9.69 4.64 -5.28
N LEU A 350 9.55 3.41 -5.79
CA LEU A 350 10.21 3.02 -7.03
C LEU A 350 9.69 3.81 -8.23
N ALA A 351 8.36 3.94 -8.38
CA ALA A 351 7.74 4.66 -9.50
C ALA A 351 8.16 6.13 -9.51
N GLY A 352 8.06 6.83 -8.36
CA GLY A 352 8.49 8.22 -8.22
C GLY A 352 9.97 8.41 -8.52
N ALA A 353 10.81 7.57 -7.92
CA ALA A 353 12.26 7.63 -8.15
C ALA A 353 12.66 7.48 -9.62
N LEU A 354 12.03 6.55 -10.34
CA LEU A 354 12.34 6.34 -11.76
C LEU A 354 11.82 7.49 -12.64
N ARG A 355 10.66 8.06 -12.32
CA ARG A 355 10.11 9.24 -13.00
C ARG A 355 10.99 10.47 -12.79
N ASP A 356 11.28 10.80 -11.53
CA ASP A 356 11.97 12.05 -11.16
C ASP A 356 13.45 12.03 -11.59
N ALA A 357 14.06 10.86 -11.63
CA ALA A 357 15.37 10.67 -12.26
C ALA A 357 15.31 10.65 -13.80
N HIS A 358 14.17 10.92 -14.44
CA HIS A 358 13.95 10.82 -15.89
C HIS A 358 14.38 9.47 -16.48
N ARG A 359 14.34 8.42 -15.67
CA ARG A 359 14.75 7.08 -16.06
C ARG A 359 13.64 6.29 -16.72
N ALA A 360 12.39 6.59 -16.36
CA ALA A 360 11.22 5.93 -16.89
C ALA A 360 10.05 6.91 -17.09
N THR A 361 9.13 6.54 -17.98
CA THR A 361 7.83 7.20 -18.17
C THR A 361 6.75 6.39 -17.46
N LEU A 362 5.97 7.00 -16.59
CA LEU A 362 4.83 6.36 -15.95
C LEU A 362 3.62 6.31 -16.88
N VAL A 363 3.00 5.15 -17.00
CA VAL A 363 1.84 4.90 -17.89
C VAL A 363 0.74 4.22 -17.09
N GLY A 364 -0.50 4.63 -17.26
CA GLY A 364 -1.65 4.00 -16.63
C GLY A 364 -2.47 4.96 -15.79
N GLU A 365 -2.72 4.63 -14.54
CA GLU A 365 -3.54 5.42 -13.64
C GLU A 365 -2.73 5.89 -12.42
N LYS A 366 -3.31 6.85 -11.71
CA LYS A 366 -2.74 7.45 -10.52
C LYS A 366 -2.56 6.39 -9.41
N THR A 367 -1.45 6.44 -8.70
CA THR A 367 -1.14 5.52 -7.60
C THR A 367 -2.01 5.78 -6.36
N ALA A 368 -1.94 4.90 -5.38
CA ALA A 368 -2.75 4.94 -4.17
C ALA A 368 -2.57 6.21 -3.33
N GLY A 369 -1.36 6.75 -3.25
CA GLY A 369 -1.04 7.79 -2.28
C GLY A 369 -1.01 7.26 -0.85
N ALA A 370 -0.50 6.06 -0.65
CA ALA A 370 -0.38 5.40 0.64
C ALA A 370 1.11 5.19 0.96
N LEU A 371 1.76 6.27 1.40
CA LEU A 371 3.21 6.33 1.58
C LEU A 371 3.58 6.80 3.00
N GLY A 372 3.00 6.16 4.01
CA GLY A 372 3.26 6.40 5.42
C GLY A 372 3.67 5.13 6.16
N GLY A 373 4.46 5.28 7.22
CA GLY A 373 4.78 4.22 8.17
C GLY A 373 3.96 4.41 9.45
N ALA A 374 3.20 3.40 9.86
CA ALA A 374 2.44 3.42 11.10
C ALA A 374 2.82 2.25 12.00
N ILE A 375 2.72 2.46 13.31
CA ILE A 375 2.82 1.42 14.33
C ILE A 375 1.46 1.17 14.97
N THR A 376 1.28 -0.01 15.54
CA THR A 376 0.10 -0.30 16.37
C THR A 376 0.48 -0.19 17.85
N VAL A 377 -0.21 0.68 18.56
CA VAL A 377 -0.05 0.88 20.00
C VAL A 377 -1.27 0.32 20.73
N ARG A 378 -1.05 -0.47 21.78
CA ARG A 378 -2.13 -0.96 22.64
C ARG A 378 -2.59 0.14 23.57
N LEU A 379 -3.90 0.30 23.70
CA LEU A 379 -4.56 1.12 24.69
C LEU A 379 -5.26 0.22 25.72
N PRO A 380 -5.64 0.74 26.89
CA PRO A 380 -6.34 -0.06 27.91
C PRO A 380 -7.59 -0.76 27.39
N GLU A 381 -8.31 -0.13 26.45
CA GLU A 381 -9.54 -0.66 25.85
C GLU A 381 -9.46 -0.71 24.32
N GLY A 382 -8.52 -1.49 23.80
CA GLY A 382 -8.30 -1.64 22.37
C GLY A 382 -6.91 -1.27 21.93
N GLY A 383 -6.79 -0.49 20.87
CA GLY A 383 -5.52 0.00 20.34
C GLY A 383 -5.72 1.13 19.36
N MET A 384 -4.63 1.61 18.86
CA MET A 384 -4.64 2.55 17.73
C MET A 384 -3.47 2.27 16.81
N THR A 385 -3.66 2.52 15.53
CA THR A 385 -2.55 2.74 14.63
C THR A 385 -2.16 4.21 14.69
N VAL A 386 -0.89 4.52 14.60
CA VAL A 386 -0.37 5.89 14.61
C VAL A 386 0.75 6.03 13.59
N THR A 387 0.68 7.05 12.74
CA THR A 387 1.71 7.35 11.75
C THR A 387 2.94 7.94 12.43
N VAL A 388 4.05 7.21 12.35
CA VAL A 388 5.35 7.61 12.94
C VAL A 388 6.34 8.06 11.88
N GLU A 389 6.06 7.77 10.61
CA GLU A 389 6.91 8.11 9.48
C GLU A 389 6.07 8.60 8.30
N LYS A 390 6.53 9.68 7.65
CA LYS A 390 6.07 10.11 6.32
C LYS A 390 7.18 9.86 5.33
N ILE A 391 6.84 9.24 4.22
CA ILE A 391 7.77 9.07 3.12
C ILE A 391 7.37 10.06 2.04
N LEU A 392 8.31 10.91 1.68
CA LEU A 392 8.18 11.94 0.67
C LEU A 392 8.91 11.50 -0.59
N GLY A 393 8.56 12.05 -1.73
CA GLY A 393 9.32 11.87 -2.95
C GLY A 393 10.75 12.44 -2.87
N PRO A 394 11.57 12.24 -3.90
CA PRO A 394 12.98 12.68 -3.91
C PRO A 394 13.17 14.18 -3.71
N GLU A 395 12.22 15.01 -4.15
CA GLU A 395 12.21 16.47 -4.00
C GLU A 395 11.34 16.93 -2.81
N GLU A 396 11.12 16.03 -1.86
CA GLU A 396 10.27 16.22 -0.66
C GLU A 396 8.79 16.48 -0.98
N GLU A 397 8.31 16.12 -2.16
CA GLU A 397 6.91 16.24 -2.51
C GLU A 397 6.06 15.21 -1.73
N VAL A 398 4.87 15.67 -1.31
CA VAL A 398 3.92 14.85 -0.54
C VAL A 398 3.17 13.95 -1.49
N VAL A 399 3.38 12.64 -1.35
CA VAL A 399 2.67 11.58 -2.07
C VAL A 399 1.47 11.08 -1.27
N GLU A 400 1.58 11.05 0.06
CA GLU A 400 0.51 10.59 0.97
C GLU A 400 -0.81 11.34 0.71
N GLY A 401 -1.91 10.59 0.55
CA GLY A 401 -3.24 11.10 0.23
C GLY A 401 -3.41 11.69 -1.17
N ARG A 402 -2.31 11.81 -1.93
CA ARG A 402 -2.31 12.42 -3.28
C ARG A 402 -2.04 11.42 -4.39
N GLY A 403 -1.14 10.46 -4.15
CA GLY A 403 -0.64 9.55 -5.18
C GLY A 403 0.22 10.24 -6.25
N ILE A 404 0.87 9.43 -7.06
CA ILE A 404 1.70 9.85 -8.18
C ILE A 404 0.87 9.76 -9.46
N SER A 405 0.71 10.88 -10.16
CA SER A 405 0.03 10.88 -11.47
C SER A 405 0.95 10.32 -12.54
N PRO A 406 0.45 9.48 -13.47
CA PRO A 406 1.25 9.00 -14.58
C PRO A 406 1.54 10.12 -15.59
N ASP A 407 2.68 10.02 -16.27
CA ASP A 407 3.04 10.94 -17.38
C ASP A 407 2.13 10.72 -18.60
N THR A 408 1.70 9.47 -18.79
CA THR A 408 0.77 9.07 -19.85
C THR A 408 -0.46 8.42 -19.23
N PRO A 409 -1.52 9.18 -18.96
CA PRO A 409 -2.75 8.64 -18.43
C PRO A 409 -3.44 7.69 -19.40
N VAL A 410 -3.67 6.47 -18.97
CA VAL A 410 -4.40 5.45 -19.74
C VAL A 410 -5.34 4.73 -18.76
N PRO A 411 -6.62 5.09 -18.70
CA PRO A 411 -7.56 4.42 -17.82
C PRO A 411 -7.80 2.97 -18.29
N LEU A 412 -7.97 2.07 -17.31
CA LEU A 412 -8.47 0.72 -17.56
C LEU A 412 -9.98 0.72 -17.34
N THR A 413 -10.75 0.65 -18.43
CA THR A 413 -12.20 0.68 -18.35
C THR A 413 -12.79 -0.70 -18.09
N VAL A 414 -14.00 -0.73 -17.55
CA VAL A 414 -14.76 -1.98 -17.40
C VAL A 414 -14.94 -2.71 -18.73
N ASP A 415 -15.16 -1.98 -19.83
CA ASP A 415 -15.30 -2.53 -21.17
C ASP A 415 -14.00 -3.18 -21.69
N ASP A 416 -12.83 -2.65 -21.29
CA ASP A 416 -11.55 -3.26 -21.62
C ASP A 416 -11.39 -4.59 -20.89
N VAL A 417 -11.71 -4.62 -19.59
CA VAL A 417 -11.69 -5.85 -18.79
C VAL A 417 -12.63 -6.91 -19.38
N PHE A 418 -13.90 -6.53 -19.68
CA PHE A 418 -14.86 -7.44 -20.29
C PHE A 418 -14.44 -7.95 -21.67
N ALA A 419 -13.68 -7.15 -22.41
CA ALA A 419 -13.14 -7.53 -23.73
C ALA A 419 -11.77 -8.25 -23.64
N GLY A 420 -11.20 -8.42 -22.43
CA GLY A 420 -9.88 -9.01 -22.21
C GLY A 420 -8.73 -8.17 -22.80
N ARG A 421 -8.88 -6.85 -22.87
CA ARG A 421 -7.87 -5.94 -23.42
C ARG A 421 -7.07 -5.26 -22.32
N ASP A 422 -5.79 -5.06 -22.55
CA ASP A 422 -4.89 -4.26 -21.69
C ASP A 422 -4.39 -3.02 -22.44
N PRO A 423 -5.16 -1.91 -22.47
CA PRO A 423 -4.75 -0.68 -23.14
C PRO A 423 -3.52 -0.05 -22.49
N GLN A 424 -3.31 -0.22 -21.19
CA GLN A 424 -2.17 0.31 -20.46
C GLN A 424 -0.87 -0.40 -20.91
N LEU A 425 -0.87 -1.73 -20.93
CA LEU A 425 0.28 -2.50 -21.42
C LEU A 425 0.56 -2.22 -22.89
N ALA A 426 -0.49 -2.12 -23.72
CA ALA A 426 -0.34 -1.78 -25.14
C ALA A 426 0.29 -0.38 -25.34
N ALA A 427 -0.14 0.62 -24.55
CA ALA A 427 0.42 1.96 -24.61
C ALA A 427 1.89 2.00 -24.16
N ALA A 428 2.23 1.33 -23.05
CA ALA A 428 3.60 1.24 -22.53
C ALA A 428 4.53 0.53 -23.55
N GLN A 429 4.07 -0.59 -24.11
CA GLN A 429 4.83 -1.31 -25.13
C GLN A 429 5.07 -0.45 -26.40
N ALA A 430 4.05 0.26 -26.85
CA ALA A 430 4.15 1.15 -28.00
C ALA A 430 5.13 2.30 -27.73
N LEU A 431 5.11 2.88 -26.52
CA LEU A 431 6.02 3.95 -26.08
C LEU A 431 7.48 3.47 -26.15
N VAL A 432 7.82 2.38 -25.46
CA VAL A 432 9.21 1.89 -25.42
C VAL A 432 9.69 1.41 -26.80
N THR A 433 8.79 0.91 -27.65
CA THR A 433 9.13 0.47 -29.01
C THR A 433 9.47 1.67 -29.91
N ARG A 434 8.67 2.75 -29.88
CA ARG A 434 8.95 3.98 -30.64
C ARG A 434 10.25 4.62 -30.19
N SER A 435 10.42 4.83 -28.90
CA SER A 435 11.64 5.44 -28.36
C SER A 435 12.90 4.63 -28.67
N ALA A 436 12.81 3.29 -28.65
CA ALA A 436 13.93 2.42 -29.07
C ALA A 436 14.26 2.54 -30.57
N HIS A 437 13.27 2.85 -31.41
CA HIS A 437 13.47 3.09 -32.85
C HIS A 437 14.17 4.43 -33.10
N ASP A 438 13.69 5.51 -32.47
CA ASP A 438 14.22 6.87 -32.60
C ASP A 438 15.69 6.94 -32.13
N LEU A 439 16.05 6.27 -31.06
CA LEU A 439 17.44 6.18 -30.57
C LEU A 439 18.38 5.51 -31.61
N ARG A 440 17.89 4.56 -32.39
CA ARG A 440 18.69 3.93 -33.45
C ARG A 440 18.92 4.83 -34.66
N GLN A 441 17.91 5.62 -34.99
CA GLN A 441 18.04 6.57 -36.14
C GLN A 441 18.96 7.74 -35.82
N SER A 442 19.03 8.14 -34.54
CA SER A 442 19.90 9.24 -34.09
C SER A 442 21.34 8.80 -33.76
N ALA A 443 21.63 7.49 -33.73
CA ALA A 443 22.99 7.00 -33.55
C ALA A 443 23.84 7.34 -34.79
N PRO A 444 25.03 7.98 -34.67
CA PRO A 444 25.89 8.27 -35.78
C PRO A 444 26.26 6.98 -36.51
N GLN A 445 25.96 6.92 -37.81
CA GLN A 445 26.41 5.83 -38.67
C GLN A 445 27.93 5.85 -38.67
N SER A 446 28.57 4.83 -38.09
CA SER A 446 29.99 4.65 -38.22
C SER A 446 30.35 4.54 -39.68
N GLN A 447 31.03 5.58 -40.22
CA GLN A 447 31.60 5.49 -41.56
C GLN A 447 32.58 4.31 -41.59
N PRO A 448 32.50 3.44 -42.61
CA PRO A 448 33.52 2.42 -42.77
C PRO A 448 34.89 3.11 -42.94
N PRO A 449 35.98 2.53 -42.43
CA PRO A 449 37.32 3.06 -42.64
C PRO A 449 37.56 3.15 -44.15
N SER A 450 37.97 4.33 -44.61
CA SER A 450 38.37 4.53 -45.99
C SER A 450 39.57 3.62 -46.33
N PRO A 451 39.61 3.06 -47.56
CA PRO A 451 40.61 2.08 -47.95
C PRO A 451 42.05 2.59 -47.94
#